data_af2cc37ee5bd0ed354260d5833a419fd
#
_entry.id   af2cc37ee5bd0ed354260d5833a419fd
#
_cell.length_a   1.000
_cell.length_b   1.000
_cell.length_c   1.000
_cell.angle_alpha   90.00
_cell.angle_beta   90.00
_cell.angle_gamma   90.00
#
_symmetry.space_group_name_H-M   'P 1'
#
loop_
_entity.id
_entity.type
_entity.pdbx_description
1 polymer ?
#
loop_
_entity_poly.entity_id
_entity_poly.type
_entity_poly.pdbx_seq_one_letter_code
_entity_poly.pdbx_strand_id
1 'polypeptide(L)'
;NNLSNENNTGGPTISGITTFSGSNFLVPPVGDTASRPDNCPPGSLRFNTDTAHLEYYRGDTIGWVEIEAEPTAPLGTSATGVGHRMLFMGGTHDQGSPHLSNKIEFITIPTLGDVTDFGDMVAEEQEGAFASNHIRGIYFGGDPKDTDIEFVTFSSQGNAADFGDCTAQAKSGSSCSDRNRGVMILGAGNNVINHIQFSTTGNAKDFGDTSMIQSAGSGV
;
A
#
# COMPACT_ATOMS: atom_id res chain seq x y z
N ASN A 1 41.96 -18.26 4.77
CA ASN A 1 42.00 -18.89 3.44
C ASN A 1 41.30 -17.95 2.47
N ASN A 2 42.09 -17.36 1.54
CA ASN A 2 41.51 -16.55 0.46
C ASN A 2 41.28 -17.42 -0.76
N LEU A 3 40.09 -17.30 -1.34
CA LEU A 3 39.79 -17.84 -2.64
C LEU A 3 40.20 -16.83 -3.69
N SER A 4 41.25 -17.12 -4.46
CA SER A 4 41.66 -16.31 -5.61
C SER A 4 41.96 -17.23 -6.79
N ASN A 5 41.82 -16.71 -8.01
CA ASN A 5 42.28 -17.45 -9.17
C ASN A 5 43.81 -17.36 -9.31
N GLU A 6 44.44 -18.34 -9.96
CA GLU A 6 45.89 -18.41 -10.11
C GLU A 6 46.56 -17.20 -10.79
N ASN A 7 45.78 -16.49 -11.64
CA ASN A 7 46.28 -15.39 -12.46
C ASN A 7 45.88 -14.01 -11.94
N ASN A 8 45.17 -13.92 -10.83
CA ASN A 8 44.64 -12.68 -10.25
C ASN A 8 43.90 -11.75 -11.20
N THR A 9 43.31 -12.30 -12.29
CA THR A 9 42.63 -11.60 -13.35
C THR A 9 41.12 -11.83 -13.38
N GLY A 10 40.55 -12.32 -12.30
CA GLY A 10 39.11 -12.57 -12.14
C GLY A 10 38.82 -13.19 -10.77
N GLY A 11 37.55 -13.32 -10.45
CA GLY A 11 37.10 -13.97 -9.23
C GLY A 11 37.23 -15.49 -9.30
N PRO A 12 37.22 -16.18 -8.15
CA PRO A 12 37.17 -17.63 -8.09
C PRO A 12 35.86 -18.14 -8.67
N THR A 13 35.93 -19.23 -9.47
CA THR A 13 34.73 -19.90 -9.93
C THR A 13 34.42 -21.08 -9.00
N ILE A 14 33.24 -21.10 -8.44
CA ILE A 14 32.73 -22.19 -7.61
C ILE A 14 31.70 -22.95 -8.42
N SER A 15 31.99 -24.21 -8.75
CA SER A 15 31.07 -25.07 -9.50
C SER A 15 30.28 -25.97 -8.55
N GLY A 16 29.00 -26.14 -8.83
CA GLY A 16 28.11 -27.00 -8.05
C GLY A 16 27.27 -26.21 -7.03
N ILE A 17 26.76 -26.92 -6.02
CA ILE A 17 25.93 -26.33 -4.97
C ILE A 17 26.87 -25.81 -3.86
N THR A 18 26.76 -24.49 -3.56
CA THR A 18 27.49 -23.87 -2.48
C THR A 18 26.53 -23.57 -1.33
N THR A 19 26.82 -24.08 -0.15
CA THR A 19 26.05 -23.81 1.07
C THR A 19 26.88 -22.95 2.02
N PHE A 20 26.35 -21.80 2.41
CA PHE A 20 26.89 -20.98 3.50
C PHE A 20 26.17 -21.39 4.78
N SER A 21 26.85 -22.10 5.68
CA SER A 21 26.30 -22.56 6.96
C SER A 21 26.82 -21.70 8.11
N GLY A 22 25.92 -21.28 8.98
CA GLY A 22 26.25 -20.44 10.15
C GLY A 22 25.23 -19.34 10.35
N SER A 23 25.35 -18.60 11.45
CA SER A 23 24.48 -17.48 11.81
C SER A 23 24.95 -16.13 11.24
N ASN A 24 25.97 -16.14 10.40
CA ASN A 24 26.57 -14.93 9.82
C ASN A 24 25.90 -14.54 8.49
N PHE A 25 26.44 -13.55 7.84
CA PHE A 25 25.92 -12.94 6.63
C PHE A 25 26.88 -13.09 5.45
N LEU A 26 26.35 -12.99 4.24
CA LEU A 26 27.10 -12.78 3.01
C LEU A 26 27.08 -11.30 2.67
N VAL A 27 28.26 -10.69 2.51
CA VAL A 27 28.38 -9.33 1.99
C VAL A 27 28.62 -9.40 0.50
N PRO A 28 27.68 -8.94 -0.34
CA PRO A 28 27.91 -8.84 -1.77
C PRO A 28 28.90 -7.70 -2.08
N PRO A 29 29.43 -7.62 -3.31
CA PRO A 29 30.15 -6.44 -3.77
C PRO A 29 29.36 -5.15 -3.53
N VAL A 30 30.03 -4.08 -3.12
CA VAL A 30 29.40 -2.81 -2.71
C VAL A 30 29.98 -1.68 -3.57
N GLY A 31 29.13 -0.72 -3.98
CA GLY A 31 29.56 0.48 -4.68
C GLY A 31 28.38 1.41 -4.99
N ASP A 32 28.68 2.62 -5.41
CA ASP A 32 27.69 3.62 -5.83
C ASP A 32 27.13 3.34 -7.23
N THR A 33 26.16 4.14 -7.65
CA THR A 33 25.53 4.00 -8.96
C THR A 33 26.53 4.21 -10.12
N ALA A 34 27.49 5.12 -9.95
CA ALA A 34 28.46 5.44 -10.97
C ALA A 34 29.49 4.32 -11.17
N SER A 35 29.73 3.51 -10.15
CA SER A 35 30.66 2.36 -10.17
C SER A 35 30.00 1.05 -10.62
N ARG A 36 28.81 1.10 -11.19
CA ARG A 36 28.15 -0.09 -11.78
C ARG A 36 29.04 -0.66 -12.89
N PRO A 37 29.46 -1.94 -12.77
CA PRO A 37 30.27 -2.54 -13.84
C PRO A 37 29.47 -2.67 -15.14
N ASP A 38 30.12 -2.37 -16.25
CA ASP A 38 29.59 -2.70 -17.58
C ASP A 38 29.93 -4.16 -17.93
N ASN A 39 29.17 -4.77 -18.82
CA ASN A 39 29.43 -6.13 -19.33
C ASN A 39 29.47 -7.22 -18.25
N CYS A 40 28.63 -7.16 -17.24
CA CYS A 40 28.48 -8.23 -16.27
C CYS A 40 27.66 -9.39 -16.81
N PRO A 41 27.88 -10.63 -16.35
CA PRO A 41 26.95 -11.71 -16.62
C PRO A 41 25.55 -11.40 -16.03
N PRO A 42 24.46 -11.70 -16.78
CA PRO A 42 23.12 -11.60 -16.22
C PRO A 42 22.98 -12.42 -14.90
N GLY A 43 22.35 -11.85 -13.90
CA GLY A 43 22.26 -12.43 -12.56
C GLY A 43 23.37 -11.97 -11.60
N SER A 44 24.34 -11.18 -12.06
CA SER A 44 25.31 -10.55 -11.13
C SER A 44 24.59 -9.72 -10.07
N LEU A 45 25.03 -9.84 -8.82
CA LEU A 45 24.40 -9.21 -7.65
C LEU A 45 25.39 -8.27 -6.96
N ARG A 46 24.95 -7.08 -6.55
CA ARG A 46 25.72 -6.14 -5.73
C ARG A 46 24.80 -5.31 -4.82
N PHE A 47 25.40 -4.58 -3.87
CA PHE A 47 24.71 -3.59 -3.06
C PHE A 47 25.08 -2.17 -3.54
N ASN A 48 24.07 -1.36 -3.83
CA ASN A 48 24.22 0.04 -4.24
C ASN A 48 24.16 0.94 -3.00
N THR A 49 25.20 1.74 -2.78
CA THR A 49 25.30 2.62 -1.60
C THR A 49 24.50 3.91 -1.74
N ASP A 50 24.21 4.37 -2.96
CA ASP A 50 23.43 5.59 -3.17
C ASP A 50 21.95 5.36 -2.87
N THR A 51 21.44 4.18 -3.26
CA THR A 51 20.03 3.83 -3.09
C THR A 51 19.78 2.95 -1.87
N ALA A 52 20.86 2.42 -1.25
CA ALA A 52 20.81 1.47 -0.14
C ALA A 52 20.01 0.19 -0.45
N HIS A 53 20.02 -0.26 -1.72
CA HIS A 53 19.36 -1.47 -2.17
C HIS A 53 20.31 -2.51 -2.72
N LEU A 54 19.92 -3.79 -2.62
CA LEU A 54 20.50 -4.83 -3.46
C LEU A 54 20.03 -4.62 -4.89
N GLU A 55 20.93 -4.81 -5.84
CA GLU A 55 20.62 -4.75 -7.26
C GLU A 55 21.22 -5.92 -8.02
N TYR A 56 20.58 -6.31 -9.10
CA TYR A 56 21.05 -7.39 -9.96
C TYR A 56 21.03 -6.97 -11.42
N TYR A 57 21.97 -7.53 -12.19
CA TYR A 57 22.10 -7.22 -13.59
C TYR A 57 21.22 -8.14 -14.45
N ARG A 58 20.35 -7.58 -15.27
CA ARG A 58 19.44 -8.31 -16.17
C ARG A 58 19.93 -8.45 -17.61
N GLY A 59 21.15 -8.04 -17.86
CA GLY A 59 21.73 -8.02 -19.22
C GLY A 59 21.66 -6.63 -19.87
N ASP A 60 22.33 -6.47 -20.99
CA ASP A 60 22.59 -5.18 -21.63
C ASP A 60 21.32 -4.42 -22.06
N THR A 61 20.25 -5.14 -22.33
CA THR A 61 18.97 -4.51 -22.74
C THR A 61 18.27 -3.78 -21.60
N ILE A 62 18.39 -4.27 -20.37
CA ILE A 62 17.66 -3.75 -19.20
C ILE A 62 18.61 -3.08 -18.19
N GLY A 63 19.83 -3.62 -18.06
CA GLY A 63 20.84 -3.12 -17.13
C GLY A 63 20.62 -3.59 -15.70
N TRP A 64 21.05 -2.76 -14.75
CA TRP A 64 20.93 -3.00 -13.32
C TRP A 64 19.52 -2.65 -12.82
N VAL A 65 18.93 -3.55 -12.06
CA VAL A 65 17.58 -3.43 -11.47
C VAL A 65 17.69 -3.62 -9.97
N GLU A 66 17.12 -2.72 -9.22
CA GLU A 66 17.05 -2.80 -7.75
C GLU A 66 16.09 -3.91 -7.31
N ILE A 67 16.48 -4.63 -6.29
CA ILE A 67 15.60 -5.54 -5.55
C ILE A 67 14.95 -4.70 -4.47
N GLU A 68 13.80 -4.17 -4.76
CA GLU A 68 12.97 -3.51 -3.75
C GLU A 68 12.40 -4.60 -2.83
N ALA A 69 12.86 -4.63 -1.59
CA ALA A 69 12.11 -5.28 -0.54
C ALA A 69 11.07 -4.26 -0.08
N GLU A 70 9.82 -4.46 -0.43
CA GLU A 70 8.77 -3.82 0.34
C GLU A 70 9.07 -4.12 1.81
N PRO A 71 9.01 -3.14 2.72
CA PRO A 71 9.13 -3.42 4.15
C PRO A 71 7.96 -4.33 4.53
N THR A 72 8.15 -5.61 4.30
CA THR A 72 7.28 -6.62 4.89
C THR A 72 7.41 -6.44 6.38
N ALA A 73 6.28 -6.34 7.06
CA ALA A 73 6.24 -6.44 8.51
C ALA A 73 7.20 -7.55 8.95
N PRO A 74 7.98 -7.38 10.03
CA PRO A 74 9.03 -8.31 10.41
C PRO A 74 8.53 -9.74 10.34
N LEU A 75 9.25 -10.60 9.61
CA LEU A 75 9.00 -12.04 9.58
C LEU A 75 8.93 -12.54 11.03
N GLY A 76 7.74 -12.84 11.52
CA GLY A 76 7.53 -13.36 12.87
C GLY A 76 6.51 -12.62 13.72
N THR A 77 6.03 -11.46 13.35
CA THR A 77 4.78 -10.96 13.88
C THR A 77 3.67 -11.63 13.10
N SER A 78 2.90 -12.43 13.78
CA SER A 78 1.62 -12.98 13.34
C SER A 78 0.98 -12.01 12.34
N ALA A 79 0.53 -12.52 11.22
CA ALA A 79 -0.01 -11.76 10.08
C ALA A 79 -1.10 -10.76 10.52
N THR A 80 -0.69 -9.71 11.17
CA THR A 80 -1.46 -8.48 11.35
C THR A 80 -1.32 -7.71 10.06
N GLY A 81 -1.81 -8.34 9.04
CA GLY A 81 -1.82 -8.11 7.65
C GLY A 81 -1.90 -6.68 7.19
N VAL A 82 -0.75 -6.08 7.02
CA VAL A 82 -0.61 -4.98 6.08
C VAL A 82 -0.71 -5.57 4.69
N GLY A 83 -1.75 -5.22 3.95
CA GLY A 83 -1.97 -5.74 2.59
C GLY A 83 -2.71 -7.08 2.48
N HIS A 84 -3.10 -7.70 3.58
CA HIS A 84 -3.84 -8.98 3.58
C HIS A 84 -5.26 -8.87 4.13
N ARG A 85 -5.68 -7.69 4.53
CA ARG A 85 -7.03 -7.44 5.05
C ARG A 85 -7.86 -6.66 4.04
N MET A 86 -9.10 -7.08 3.87
CA MET A 86 -10.14 -6.28 3.23
C MET A 86 -11.12 -5.83 4.32
N LEU A 87 -11.41 -4.55 4.38
CA LEU A 87 -12.35 -3.97 5.30
C LEU A 87 -13.66 -3.66 4.59
N PHE A 88 -14.74 -3.86 5.33
CA PHE A 88 -16.09 -3.45 4.99
C PHE A 88 -16.51 -2.41 6.02
N MET A 89 -16.95 -1.24 5.59
CA MET A 89 -17.30 -0.14 6.49
C MET A 89 -18.68 0.40 6.13
N GLY A 90 -19.57 0.50 7.11
CA GLY A 90 -20.89 1.02 6.93
C GLY A 90 -21.78 0.17 6.02
N GLY A 91 -22.70 0.82 5.33
CA GLY A 91 -23.65 0.18 4.41
C GLY A 91 -25.06 0.04 4.98
N THR A 92 -25.87 -0.83 4.38
CA THR A 92 -27.24 -1.10 4.83
C THR A 92 -27.38 -2.54 5.28
N HIS A 93 -28.30 -2.76 6.22
CA HIS A 93 -28.70 -4.09 6.68
C HIS A 93 -30.23 -4.24 6.63
N ASP A 94 -30.70 -5.46 6.60
CA ASP A 94 -32.12 -5.81 6.51
C ASP A 94 -32.82 -5.97 7.87
N GLN A 95 -32.09 -5.77 8.97
CA GLN A 95 -32.56 -5.97 10.34
C GLN A 95 -33.09 -4.68 10.98
N GLY A 96 -34.37 -4.36 10.76
CA GLY A 96 -35.03 -3.25 11.43
C GLY A 96 -34.82 -1.87 10.77
N SER A 97 -35.16 -0.82 11.51
CA SER A 97 -35.00 0.59 11.11
C SER A 97 -34.33 1.37 12.24
N PRO A 98 -33.31 2.22 11.99
CA PRO A 98 -32.76 2.57 10.67
C PRO A 98 -31.98 1.41 10.04
N HIS A 99 -31.92 1.39 8.69
CA HIS A 99 -31.23 0.34 7.93
C HIS A 99 -29.74 0.62 7.71
N LEU A 100 -29.22 1.70 8.24
CA LEU A 100 -27.81 2.08 8.13
C LEU A 100 -26.97 1.35 9.18
N SER A 101 -25.71 1.12 8.87
CA SER A 101 -24.74 0.48 9.74
C SER A 101 -23.51 1.37 9.95
N ASN A 102 -22.97 1.33 11.16
CA ASN A 102 -21.66 1.88 11.46
C ASN A 102 -20.57 0.80 11.61
N LYS A 103 -20.90 -0.46 11.32
CA LYS A 103 -19.96 -1.56 11.52
C LYS A 103 -18.76 -1.48 10.59
N ILE A 104 -17.60 -1.79 11.16
CA ILE A 104 -16.38 -2.06 10.41
C ILE A 104 -16.03 -3.52 10.64
N GLU A 105 -16.01 -4.27 9.58
CA GLU A 105 -15.67 -5.69 9.59
C GLU A 105 -14.49 -5.95 8.64
N PHE A 106 -13.76 -7.03 8.85
CA PHE A 106 -12.67 -7.39 7.97
C PHE A 106 -12.59 -8.89 7.69
N ILE A 107 -12.00 -9.22 6.56
CA ILE A 107 -11.51 -10.56 6.25
C ILE A 107 -9.99 -10.53 6.06
N THR A 108 -9.35 -11.65 6.30
CA THR A 108 -7.94 -11.87 5.97
C THR A 108 -7.88 -12.62 4.64
N ILE A 109 -7.47 -11.94 3.58
CA ILE A 109 -7.54 -12.45 2.19
C ILE A 109 -6.83 -13.81 2.00
N PRO A 110 -5.64 -14.09 2.57
CA PRO A 110 -4.97 -15.39 2.43
C PRO A 110 -5.63 -16.54 3.19
N THR A 111 -6.53 -16.27 4.12
CA THR A 111 -7.21 -17.27 4.91
C THR A 111 -8.69 -17.30 4.57
N LEU A 112 -9.25 -18.50 4.43
CA LEU A 112 -10.71 -18.65 4.31
C LEU A 112 -11.35 -18.38 5.68
N GLY A 113 -12.57 -17.83 5.68
CA GLY A 113 -13.35 -17.61 6.90
C GLY A 113 -14.36 -16.48 6.74
N ASP A 114 -15.19 -16.36 7.75
CA ASP A 114 -16.19 -15.30 7.87
C ASP A 114 -15.54 -13.98 8.26
N VAL A 115 -16.31 -12.89 8.14
CA VAL A 115 -15.91 -11.56 8.60
C VAL A 115 -15.69 -11.57 10.11
N THR A 116 -14.75 -10.74 10.54
CA THR A 116 -14.44 -10.50 11.96
C THR A 116 -14.67 -9.02 12.24
N ASP A 117 -15.18 -8.73 13.41
CA ASP A 117 -15.36 -7.35 13.90
C ASP A 117 -14.01 -6.63 13.96
N PHE A 118 -13.98 -5.42 13.39
CA PHE A 118 -12.82 -4.53 13.45
C PHE A 118 -13.06 -3.37 14.42
N GLY A 119 -14.29 -2.84 14.47
CA GLY A 119 -14.71 -1.69 15.24
C GLY A 119 -15.93 -1.03 14.60
N ASP A 120 -16.14 0.24 14.93
CA ASP A 120 -17.27 1.01 14.44
C ASP A 120 -16.82 2.31 13.78
N MET A 121 -17.56 2.77 12.78
CA MET A 121 -17.48 4.12 12.23
C MET A 121 -18.03 5.14 13.24
N VAL A 122 -17.71 6.39 13.05
CA VAL A 122 -18.20 7.49 13.90
C VAL A 122 -19.71 7.64 13.79
N ALA A 123 -20.26 7.39 12.58
CA ALA A 123 -21.70 7.46 12.32
C ALA A 123 -22.17 6.26 11.46
N GLU A 124 -23.49 6.06 11.45
CA GLU A 124 -24.14 5.10 10.54
C GLU A 124 -24.21 5.72 9.15
N GLU A 125 -23.57 5.08 8.16
CA GLU A 125 -23.45 5.63 6.81
C GLU A 125 -23.46 4.56 5.73
N GLN A 126 -23.79 4.99 4.51
CA GLN A 126 -23.76 4.19 3.29
C GLN A 126 -23.24 5.02 2.11
N GLU A 127 -22.96 4.38 0.98
CA GLU A 127 -22.61 5.03 -0.29
C GLU A 127 -21.34 5.90 -0.26
N GLY A 128 -20.48 5.73 0.70
CA GLY A 128 -19.15 6.36 0.71
C GLY A 128 -18.17 5.68 -0.24
N ALA A 129 -17.04 6.33 -0.46
CA ALA A 129 -15.95 5.77 -1.23
C ALA A 129 -14.76 5.41 -0.32
N PHE A 130 -13.89 4.53 -0.80
CA PHE A 130 -12.79 4.00 0.00
C PHE A 130 -11.45 4.20 -0.70
N ALA A 131 -10.48 4.67 0.05
CA ALA A 131 -9.07 4.65 -0.37
C ALA A 131 -8.21 4.04 0.73
N SER A 132 -7.10 3.45 0.37
CA SER A 132 -6.20 2.89 1.38
C SER A 132 -4.74 2.93 0.93
N ASN A 133 -3.86 2.94 1.89
CA ASN A 133 -2.48 2.53 1.71
C ASN A 133 -2.17 1.33 2.62
N HIS A 134 -0.91 1.00 2.78
CA HIS A 134 -0.50 -0.12 3.65
C HIS A 134 -0.68 0.11 5.16
N ILE A 135 -1.06 1.33 5.59
CA ILE A 135 -1.21 1.69 7.01
C ILE A 135 -2.66 2.01 7.35
N ARG A 136 -3.34 2.79 6.50
CA ARG A 136 -4.67 3.37 6.78
C ARG A 136 -5.69 2.99 5.72
N GLY A 137 -6.90 2.70 6.16
CA GLY A 137 -8.11 2.71 5.35
C GLY A 137 -8.87 4.01 5.61
N ILE A 138 -9.35 4.65 4.56
CA ILE A 138 -10.08 5.91 4.59
C ILE A 138 -11.46 5.69 3.98
N TYR A 139 -12.48 6.22 4.64
CA TYR A 139 -13.84 6.33 4.16
C TYR A 139 -14.14 7.79 3.87
N PHE A 140 -14.71 8.08 2.71
CA PHE A 140 -15.04 9.44 2.28
C PHE A 140 -16.53 9.61 2.09
N GLY A 141 -17.08 10.65 2.70
CA GLY A 141 -18.45 11.06 2.54
C GLY A 141 -19.43 9.97 2.91
N GLY A 142 -20.50 9.84 2.15
CA GLY A 142 -21.58 8.89 2.38
C GLY A 142 -22.91 9.59 2.63
N ASP A 143 -23.92 8.83 3.01
CA ASP A 143 -25.24 9.28 3.35
C ASP A 143 -25.58 8.80 4.77
N PRO A 144 -25.97 9.64 5.73
CA PRO A 144 -26.36 11.06 5.60
C PRO A 144 -25.22 12.08 5.83
N LYS A 145 -24.00 11.64 6.11
CA LYS A 145 -22.87 12.51 6.44
C LYS A 145 -21.93 12.70 5.24
N ASP A 146 -22.36 13.48 4.31
CA ASP A 146 -21.84 13.58 2.96
C ASP A 146 -20.53 14.39 2.77
N THR A 147 -19.95 14.95 3.83
CA THR A 147 -18.63 15.61 3.76
C THR A 147 -17.55 14.96 4.64
N ASP A 148 -17.96 14.18 5.62
CA ASP A 148 -17.02 13.61 6.62
C ASP A 148 -16.01 12.66 5.96
N ILE A 149 -14.78 12.66 6.47
CA ILE A 149 -13.75 11.68 6.11
C ILE A 149 -13.33 10.98 7.39
N GLU A 150 -13.44 9.68 7.41
CA GLU A 150 -13.03 8.85 8.54
C GLU A 150 -11.86 7.95 8.18
N PHE A 151 -11.09 7.53 9.16
CA PHE A 151 -9.99 6.59 8.95
C PHE A 151 -9.85 5.55 10.04
N VAL A 152 -9.30 4.43 9.64
CA VAL A 152 -8.81 3.37 10.52
C VAL A 152 -7.35 3.07 10.25
N THR A 153 -6.65 2.54 11.26
CA THR A 153 -5.29 2.03 11.10
C THR A 153 -5.31 0.51 11.09
N PHE A 154 -4.81 -0.12 10.03
CA PHE A 154 -4.90 -1.57 9.84
C PHE A 154 -4.21 -2.40 10.93
N SER A 155 -3.13 -1.90 11.52
CA SER A 155 -2.38 -2.61 12.55
C SER A 155 -3.06 -2.64 13.92
N SER A 156 -3.93 -1.68 14.19
CA SER A 156 -4.70 -1.59 15.41
C SER A 156 -6.18 -1.77 15.09
N GLN A 157 -6.81 -2.83 15.59
CA GLN A 157 -8.26 -2.91 15.56
C GLN A 157 -8.86 -1.83 16.46
N GLY A 158 -10.03 -1.33 16.09
CA GLY A 158 -10.74 -0.29 16.86
C GLY A 158 -11.58 0.59 15.96
N ASN A 159 -12.28 1.51 16.58
CA ASN A 159 -13.20 2.41 15.89
C ASN A 159 -12.46 3.37 14.96
N ALA A 160 -13.17 3.81 13.93
CA ALA A 160 -12.72 4.88 13.07
C ALA A 160 -12.57 6.18 13.86
N ALA A 161 -11.71 7.03 13.37
CA ALA A 161 -11.50 8.37 13.88
C ALA A 161 -11.71 9.39 12.75
N ASP A 162 -12.08 10.59 13.13
CA ASP A 162 -12.20 11.72 12.23
C ASP A 162 -10.85 12.01 11.54
N PHE A 163 -10.90 12.13 10.22
CA PHE A 163 -9.75 12.52 9.41
C PHE A 163 -9.83 14.00 9.01
N GLY A 164 -11.04 14.51 8.74
CA GLY A 164 -11.35 15.84 8.23
C GLY A 164 -12.54 15.79 7.28
N ASP A 165 -12.68 16.77 6.42
CA ASP A 165 -13.83 16.93 5.52
C ASP A 165 -13.44 16.98 4.05
N CYS A 166 -14.32 16.50 3.17
CA CYS A 166 -14.32 16.79 1.74
C CYS A 166 -14.64 18.27 1.48
N THR A 167 -14.21 18.78 0.34
CA THR A 167 -14.49 20.19 -0.05
C THR A 167 -15.95 20.44 -0.44
N ALA A 168 -16.68 19.39 -0.75
CA ALA A 168 -18.09 19.40 -1.09
C ALA A 168 -18.73 18.05 -0.75
N GLN A 169 -20.04 17.93 -0.90
CA GLN A 169 -20.76 16.68 -0.69
C GLN A 169 -20.17 15.52 -1.51
N ALA A 170 -19.98 14.40 -0.86
CA ALA A 170 -19.34 13.20 -1.41
C ALA A 170 -20.25 12.00 -1.16
N LYS A 171 -20.91 11.52 -2.21
CA LYS A 171 -21.86 10.40 -2.14
C LYS A 171 -21.85 9.63 -3.45
N SER A 172 -21.84 8.32 -3.38
CA SER A 172 -21.78 7.47 -4.57
C SER A 172 -20.62 7.83 -5.51
N GLY A 173 -19.51 8.29 -4.94
CA GLY A 173 -18.29 8.62 -5.67
C GLY A 173 -17.42 7.40 -5.93
N SER A 174 -16.25 7.66 -6.51
CA SER A 174 -15.22 6.65 -6.71
C SER A 174 -13.87 7.17 -6.26
N SER A 175 -12.99 6.26 -5.89
CA SER A 175 -11.67 6.62 -5.40
C SER A 175 -10.59 5.68 -5.90
N CYS A 176 -9.37 6.18 -5.89
CA CYS A 176 -8.16 5.40 -6.07
C CYS A 176 -7.08 5.95 -5.14
N SER A 177 -5.98 5.23 -5.03
CA SER A 177 -4.90 5.68 -4.16
C SER A 177 -3.55 5.17 -4.63
N ASP A 178 -2.52 5.91 -4.26
CA ASP A 178 -1.15 5.43 -4.25
C ASP A 178 -0.69 5.22 -2.79
N ARG A 179 0.60 5.01 -2.58
CA ARG A 179 1.17 4.84 -1.24
C ARG A 179 0.98 6.06 -0.33
N ASN A 180 0.89 7.26 -0.89
CA ASN A 180 0.92 8.54 -0.16
C ASN A 180 -0.41 9.27 -0.17
N ARG A 181 -1.20 9.15 -1.26
CA ARG A 181 -2.41 9.91 -1.51
C ARG A 181 -3.61 9.03 -1.78
N GLY A 182 -4.74 9.41 -1.20
CA GLY A 182 -6.06 9.00 -1.65
C GLY A 182 -6.65 10.11 -2.53
N VAL A 183 -7.23 9.75 -3.66
CA VAL A 183 -7.92 10.64 -4.59
C VAL A 183 -9.35 10.15 -4.75
N MET A 184 -10.29 11.04 -4.73
CA MET A 184 -11.71 10.73 -4.80
C MET A 184 -12.44 11.69 -5.74
N ILE A 185 -13.24 11.14 -6.64
CA ILE A 185 -14.29 11.87 -7.34
C ILE A 185 -15.50 11.88 -6.42
N LEU A 186 -15.97 13.06 -6.02
CA LEU A 186 -16.96 13.16 -4.94
C LEU A 186 -18.34 12.57 -5.30
N GLY A 187 -18.73 12.57 -6.57
CA GLY A 187 -20.08 12.16 -6.96
C GLY A 187 -21.12 13.19 -6.49
N ALA A 188 -22.21 12.74 -5.90
CA ALA A 188 -23.27 13.61 -5.36
C ALA A 188 -23.79 14.68 -6.35
N GLY A 189 -23.66 14.43 -7.64
CA GLY A 189 -24.08 15.37 -8.68
C GLY A 189 -23.10 16.52 -8.94
N ASN A 190 -21.84 16.39 -8.52
CA ASN A 190 -20.78 17.36 -8.85
C ASN A 190 -19.62 16.70 -9.62
N ASN A 191 -18.68 17.50 -10.10
CA ASN A 191 -17.52 17.05 -10.89
C ASN A 191 -16.19 17.18 -10.11
N VAL A 192 -16.24 17.50 -8.84
CA VAL A 192 -15.08 17.81 -8.02
C VAL A 192 -14.28 16.55 -7.73
N ILE A 193 -12.96 16.64 -7.86
CA ILE A 193 -12.00 15.64 -7.44
C ILE A 193 -11.26 16.16 -6.21
N ASN A 194 -11.30 15.42 -5.14
CA ASN A 194 -10.55 15.73 -3.93
C ASN A 194 -9.35 14.81 -3.76
N HIS A 195 -8.35 15.25 -2.98
CA HIS A 195 -7.27 14.39 -2.53
C HIS A 195 -6.93 14.63 -1.06
N ILE A 196 -6.44 13.57 -0.44
CA ILE A 196 -5.87 13.60 0.93
C ILE A 196 -4.45 13.03 0.90
N GLN A 197 -3.70 13.29 1.97
CA GLN A 197 -2.45 12.59 2.24
C GLN A 197 -2.65 11.64 3.43
N PHE A 198 -2.33 10.35 3.25
CA PHE A 198 -2.52 9.35 4.31
C PHE A 198 -1.72 9.63 5.60
N SER A 199 -0.60 10.33 5.50
CA SER A 199 0.30 10.57 6.64
C SER A 199 -0.19 11.64 7.63
N THR A 200 -1.10 12.52 7.20
CA THR A 200 -1.58 13.64 8.01
C THR A 200 -3.09 13.73 7.96
N THR A 201 -3.73 13.89 9.12
CA THR A 201 -5.17 14.21 9.18
C THR A 201 -5.41 15.66 8.79
N GLY A 202 -6.60 15.95 8.32
CA GLY A 202 -7.05 17.29 7.91
C GLY A 202 -7.94 17.22 6.67
N ASN A 203 -8.59 18.34 6.36
CA ASN A 203 -9.54 18.42 5.26
C ASN A 203 -8.89 18.08 3.92
N ALA A 204 -9.66 17.45 3.06
CA ALA A 204 -9.26 17.21 1.69
C ALA A 204 -8.99 18.51 0.94
N LYS A 205 -8.18 18.41 -0.09
CA LYS A 205 -7.87 19.54 -0.97
C LYS A 205 -8.41 19.24 -2.36
N ASP A 206 -8.79 20.31 -3.03
CA ASP A 206 -9.15 20.24 -4.43
C ASP A 206 -7.97 19.68 -5.27
N PHE A 207 -8.26 18.70 -6.08
CA PHE A 207 -7.33 18.08 -7.04
C PHE A 207 -7.61 18.57 -8.46
N GLY A 208 -8.85 18.94 -8.74
CA GLY A 208 -9.36 19.35 -10.04
C GLY A 208 -10.75 18.80 -10.30
N ASP A 209 -11.18 18.80 -11.55
CA ASP A 209 -12.53 18.44 -11.94
C ASP A 209 -12.56 17.35 -13.00
N THR A 210 -13.60 16.52 -12.97
CA THR A 210 -13.95 15.65 -14.11
C THR A 210 -14.65 16.47 -15.20
N SER A 211 -14.55 16.03 -16.44
CA SER A 211 -15.21 16.70 -17.57
C SER A 211 -16.73 16.64 -17.53
N MET A 212 -17.29 15.76 -16.72
CA MET A 212 -18.74 15.56 -16.55
C MET A 212 -19.05 15.29 -15.08
N ILE A 213 -20.27 15.65 -14.67
CA ILE A 213 -20.82 15.25 -13.38
C ILE A 213 -20.84 13.73 -13.28
N GLN A 214 -20.29 13.19 -12.22
CA GLN A 214 -20.24 11.76 -11.94
C GLN A 214 -21.24 11.39 -10.84
N SER A 215 -21.84 10.24 -10.99
CA SER A 215 -22.58 9.54 -9.95
C SER A 215 -22.40 8.05 -10.16
N ALA A 216 -22.03 7.32 -9.11
CA ALA A 216 -21.78 5.89 -9.16
C ALA A 216 -20.68 5.49 -10.19
N GLY A 217 -19.45 5.83 -9.89
CA GLY A 217 -18.26 5.40 -10.63
C GLY A 217 -17.50 4.29 -9.90
N SER A 218 -16.44 3.80 -10.53
CA SER A 218 -15.42 2.94 -9.87
C SER A 218 -14.03 3.43 -10.21
N GLY A 219 -13.14 3.46 -9.22
CA GLY A 219 -11.72 3.78 -9.38
C GLY A 219 -10.85 2.52 -9.31
N VAL A 220 -9.66 2.56 -9.89
CA VAL A 220 -8.65 1.51 -9.88
C VAL A 220 -7.29 2.06 -9.47
#